data_f9eadc3f2bf2deeb59273f827aba8b2d
#
_entry.id   f9eadc3f2bf2deeb59273f827aba8b2d
#
_cell.length_a   1.000
_cell.length_b   1.000
_cell.length_c   1.000
_cell.angle_alpha   90.00
_cell.angle_beta   90.00
_cell.angle_gamma   90.00
#
_symmetry.space_group_name_H-M   'P 1'
#
loop_
_entity.id
_entity.type
_entity.pdbx_description
1 polymer ?
#
loop_
_entity_poly.entity_id
_entity_poly.type
_entity_poly.pdbx_seq_one_letter_code
_entity_poly.pdbx_strand_id
1 'polypeptide(L)'
;MIQPRRPLWALVFLLLVWGWVPGRAIAADALVLGRDVPIHETPHASGSVIKTAHAGETYEFASRKSGKNQPLYLIEERGTVWVKIRLNGEGTGFVRNDLIAMSREEYRSPRGNPLLIVNLRVTADGSVERDLWVVQDGWKSTRLLGEIDGRPIWASHGEWFVCQVDTNRPIKDPTVDRTLEQIEKFSADGRTRTLLATGTYPVLHEARGEVYFYRDLDGKGDAVPPGLFVANLDGSNLRPVYLLPERYKFWKEDGDFFVQVPSSVLHAASNRIELYAFEPHGTRVRITVSLEGQFLELRRD
;
A
#
# COMPACT_ATOMS: atom_id res chain seq x y z
N MET A 1 -25.90 5.90 20.08
CA MET A 1 -25.86 6.73 18.84
C MET A 1 -25.53 5.79 17.71
N ILE A 2 -26.45 5.63 16.75
CA ILE A 2 -26.31 4.72 15.60
C ILE A 2 -25.60 5.52 14.53
N GLN A 3 -24.36 5.17 14.20
CA GLN A 3 -23.65 5.78 13.07
C GLN A 3 -24.40 5.46 11.76
N PRO A 4 -24.58 6.45 10.87
CA PRO A 4 -25.20 6.19 9.60
C PRO A 4 -24.30 5.31 8.74
N ARG A 5 -24.83 4.15 8.33
CA ARG A 5 -24.22 3.28 7.32
C ARG A 5 -23.96 4.10 6.06
N ARG A 6 -22.69 4.31 5.72
CA ARG A 6 -22.33 4.92 4.43
C ARG A 6 -22.77 3.97 3.31
N PRO A 7 -23.51 4.44 2.33
CA PRO A 7 -24.03 3.56 1.29
C PRO A 7 -22.91 3.07 0.37
N LEU A 8 -23.01 1.83 -0.05
CA LEU A 8 -22.08 1.10 -0.98
C LEU A 8 -21.73 1.84 -2.28
N TRP A 9 -22.40 2.95 -2.58
CA TRP A 9 -22.19 3.81 -3.76
C TRP A 9 -20.84 4.53 -3.79
N ALA A 10 -20.24 4.79 -2.63
CA ALA A 10 -18.91 5.41 -2.54
C ALA A 10 -17.84 4.52 -3.16
N LEU A 11 -18.04 3.21 -3.10
CA LEU A 11 -17.14 2.18 -3.61
C LEU A 11 -16.99 2.22 -5.14
N VAL A 12 -18.08 2.51 -5.84
CA VAL A 12 -18.09 2.56 -7.31
C VAL A 12 -17.47 3.84 -7.85
N PHE A 13 -17.63 4.95 -7.11
CA PHE A 13 -17.03 6.22 -7.51
C PHE A 13 -15.50 6.20 -7.30
N LEU A 14 -15.00 5.57 -6.24
CA LEU A 14 -13.57 5.42 -5.99
C LEU A 14 -12.87 4.56 -7.06
N LEU A 15 -13.50 3.48 -7.50
CA LEU A 15 -12.96 2.64 -8.59
C LEU A 15 -12.96 3.37 -9.94
N LEU A 16 -13.90 4.31 -10.18
CA LEU A 16 -13.95 5.09 -11.42
C LEU A 16 -12.99 6.29 -11.43
N VAL A 17 -12.76 6.93 -10.29
CA VAL A 17 -11.82 8.07 -10.19
C VAL A 17 -10.37 7.61 -10.25
N TRP A 18 -10.07 6.40 -9.75
CA TRP A 18 -8.72 5.81 -9.84
C TRP A 18 -8.41 5.18 -11.20
N GLY A 19 -9.40 5.00 -12.06
CA GLY A 19 -9.23 4.49 -13.44
C GLY A 19 -8.44 5.40 -14.39
N TRP A 20 -8.07 6.61 -13.95
CA TRP A 20 -7.30 7.57 -14.76
C TRP A 20 -5.80 7.62 -14.42
N VAL A 21 -5.28 6.70 -13.63
CA VAL A 21 -3.82 6.52 -13.52
C VAL A 21 -3.36 5.67 -14.71
N PRO A 22 -2.64 6.23 -15.69
CA PRO A 22 -2.19 5.48 -16.85
C PRO A 22 -1.27 4.35 -16.39
N GLY A 23 -1.64 3.11 -16.67
CA GLY A 23 -0.86 1.91 -16.37
C GLY A 23 -1.49 0.89 -15.41
N ARG A 24 -2.65 1.16 -14.80
CA ARG A 24 -3.38 0.18 -13.98
C ARG A 24 -4.46 -0.53 -14.81
N ALA A 25 -4.11 -1.67 -15.37
CA ALA A 25 -5.12 -2.61 -15.85
C ALA A 25 -5.81 -3.23 -14.63
N ILE A 26 -7.13 -3.04 -14.50
CA ILE A 26 -7.94 -3.92 -13.64
C ILE A 26 -7.81 -5.30 -14.26
N ALA A 27 -7.26 -6.26 -13.54
CA ALA A 27 -7.16 -7.63 -14.04
C ALA A 27 -8.58 -8.12 -14.39
N ALA A 28 -8.74 -8.72 -15.56
CA ALA A 28 -10.01 -9.33 -15.95
C ALA A 28 -10.33 -10.56 -15.07
N ASP A 29 -9.33 -11.06 -14.34
CA ASP A 29 -9.35 -12.33 -13.61
C ASP A 29 -8.91 -12.16 -12.16
N ALA A 30 -9.52 -12.95 -11.28
CA ALA A 30 -9.09 -13.15 -9.91
C ALA A 30 -7.89 -14.10 -9.89
N LEU A 31 -6.74 -13.65 -9.39
CA LEU A 31 -5.54 -14.47 -9.19
C LEU A 31 -5.51 -15.02 -7.76
N VAL A 32 -5.40 -16.31 -7.58
CA VAL A 32 -5.31 -16.96 -6.27
C VAL A 32 -3.93 -16.73 -5.65
N LEU A 33 -3.89 -16.16 -4.45
CA LEU A 33 -2.66 -15.86 -3.68
C LEU A 33 -2.41 -16.92 -2.60
N GLY A 34 -3.44 -17.41 -1.97
CA GLY A 34 -3.35 -18.45 -0.95
C GLY A 34 -2.98 -19.82 -1.53
N ARG A 35 -2.38 -20.69 -0.72
CA ARG A 35 -1.91 -22.01 -1.18
C ARG A 35 -3.04 -22.97 -1.51
N ASP A 36 -3.98 -23.15 -0.58
CA ASP A 36 -5.11 -24.08 -0.70
C ASP A 36 -6.39 -23.32 -0.33
N VAL A 37 -6.93 -22.58 -1.29
CA VAL A 37 -8.03 -21.64 -1.10
C VAL A 37 -9.34 -22.32 -1.34
N PRO A 38 -10.24 -22.43 -0.32
CA PRO A 38 -11.55 -23.02 -0.52
C PRO A 38 -12.43 -22.09 -1.36
N ILE A 39 -13.09 -22.66 -2.36
CA ILE A 39 -14.17 -22.04 -3.12
C ILE A 39 -15.48 -22.60 -2.60
N HIS A 40 -16.34 -21.73 -2.12
CA HIS A 40 -17.61 -22.08 -1.49
C HIS A 40 -18.78 -21.98 -2.46
N GLU A 41 -19.83 -22.76 -2.22
CA GLU A 41 -21.08 -22.68 -2.97
C GLU A 41 -21.85 -21.39 -2.66
N THR A 42 -21.73 -20.90 -1.43
CA THR A 42 -22.35 -19.65 -0.93
C THR A 42 -21.29 -18.73 -0.32
N PRO A 43 -21.52 -17.39 -0.25
CA PRO A 43 -20.57 -16.44 0.33
C PRO A 43 -20.57 -16.52 1.87
N HIS A 44 -20.28 -17.68 2.42
CA HIS A 44 -20.28 -17.95 3.85
C HIS A 44 -19.20 -18.96 4.23
N ALA A 45 -18.47 -18.70 5.33
CA ALA A 45 -17.36 -19.55 5.77
C ALA A 45 -17.78 -21.00 6.12
N SER A 46 -19.02 -21.21 6.54
CA SER A 46 -19.59 -22.55 6.77
C SER A 46 -20.32 -23.13 5.55
N GLY A 47 -20.29 -22.44 4.40
CA GLY A 47 -20.85 -22.95 3.16
C GLY A 47 -20.07 -24.17 2.66
N SER A 48 -20.74 -25.05 1.89
CA SER A 48 -20.09 -26.20 1.26
C SER A 48 -18.92 -25.77 0.40
N VAL A 49 -17.76 -26.41 0.58
CA VAL A 49 -16.60 -26.22 -0.28
C VAL A 49 -16.80 -27.07 -1.54
N ILE A 50 -16.90 -26.42 -2.68
CA ILE A 50 -17.14 -27.09 -3.98
C ILE A 50 -15.86 -27.33 -4.77
N LYS A 51 -14.80 -26.58 -4.44
CA LYS A 51 -13.47 -26.72 -5.05
C LYS A 51 -12.40 -26.14 -4.13
N THR A 52 -11.18 -26.64 -4.24
CA THR A 52 -9.97 -26.01 -3.69
C THR A 52 -9.15 -25.44 -4.84
N ALA A 53 -8.80 -24.17 -4.75
CA ALA A 53 -7.94 -23.48 -5.70
C ALA A 53 -6.52 -23.37 -5.14
N HIS A 54 -5.52 -23.36 -6.04
CA HIS A 54 -4.11 -23.26 -5.67
C HIS A 54 -3.51 -21.94 -6.10
N ALA A 55 -2.48 -21.52 -5.41
CA ALA A 55 -1.77 -20.29 -5.69
C ALA A 55 -1.32 -20.23 -7.17
N GLY A 56 -1.55 -19.09 -7.82
CA GLY A 56 -1.26 -18.87 -9.23
C GLY A 56 -2.39 -19.26 -10.18
N GLU A 57 -3.44 -19.94 -9.74
CA GLU A 57 -4.64 -20.16 -10.56
C GLU A 57 -5.40 -18.87 -10.76
N THR A 58 -6.02 -18.73 -11.94
CA THR A 58 -6.84 -17.56 -12.29
C THR A 58 -8.27 -17.97 -12.62
N TYR A 59 -9.21 -17.12 -12.23
CA TYR A 59 -10.63 -17.32 -12.44
C TYR A 59 -11.30 -16.05 -12.95
N GLU A 60 -12.18 -16.17 -13.94
CA GLU A 60 -12.98 -15.03 -14.38
C GLU A 60 -13.97 -14.58 -13.29
N PHE A 61 -14.22 -13.29 -13.22
CA PHE A 61 -15.28 -12.77 -12.36
C PHE A 61 -16.66 -13.15 -12.90
N ALA A 62 -17.51 -13.71 -12.04
CA ALA A 62 -18.90 -13.97 -12.38
C ALA A 62 -19.73 -12.69 -12.15
N SER A 63 -19.78 -11.79 -13.14
CA SER A 63 -20.62 -10.61 -13.08
C SER A 63 -22.10 -10.99 -13.14
N ARG A 64 -22.91 -10.48 -12.21
CA ARG A 64 -24.37 -10.44 -12.39
C ARG A 64 -24.66 -9.35 -13.42
N LYS A 65 -25.38 -9.67 -14.51
CA LYS A 65 -25.97 -8.63 -15.36
C LYS A 65 -27.06 -7.92 -14.55
N SER A 66 -26.66 -6.86 -13.88
CA SER A 66 -27.59 -5.89 -13.31
C SER A 66 -27.81 -4.81 -14.36
N GLY A 67 -29.06 -4.43 -14.62
CA GLY A 67 -29.42 -3.43 -15.63
C GLY A 67 -28.96 -2.00 -15.37
N LYS A 68 -28.01 -1.79 -14.47
CA LYS A 68 -27.28 -0.56 -14.18
C LYS A 68 -25.82 -0.91 -13.97
N ASN A 69 -25.06 -0.92 -15.04
CA ASN A 69 -23.59 -0.78 -15.20
C ASN A 69 -22.61 -1.11 -14.03
N GLN A 70 -22.92 -2.01 -13.12
CA GLN A 70 -22.00 -2.40 -12.05
C GLN A 70 -21.77 -3.91 -12.03
N PRO A 71 -20.52 -4.35 -12.10
CA PRO A 71 -20.18 -5.75 -11.88
C PRO A 71 -20.31 -6.08 -10.40
N LEU A 72 -21.46 -6.63 -9.98
CA LEU A 72 -21.70 -7.12 -8.62
C LEU A 72 -21.05 -8.50 -8.43
N TYR A 73 -19.73 -8.56 -8.43
CA TYR A 73 -18.99 -9.75 -8.06
C TYR A 73 -18.50 -9.74 -6.59
N LEU A 74 -18.60 -8.59 -5.90
CA LEU A 74 -18.29 -8.45 -4.48
C LEU A 74 -19.54 -8.56 -3.64
N ILE A 75 -19.49 -9.38 -2.61
CA ILE A 75 -20.57 -9.59 -1.64
C ILE A 75 -19.99 -9.49 -0.24
N GLU A 76 -20.50 -8.56 0.58
CA GLU A 76 -20.19 -8.53 2.00
C GLU A 76 -21.16 -9.44 2.74
N GLU A 77 -20.64 -10.34 3.54
CA GLU A 77 -21.41 -11.23 4.42
C GLU A 77 -20.72 -11.36 5.77
N ARG A 78 -21.36 -10.83 6.81
CA ARG A 78 -20.89 -10.87 8.22
C ARG A 78 -19.46 -10.37 8.42
N GLY A 79 -19.15 -9.21 7.82
CA GLY A 79 -17.82 -8.59 7.93
C GLY A 79 -16.75 -9.21 7.02
N THR A 80 -17.12 -10.18 6.17
CA THR A 80 -16.20 -10.78 5.21
C THR A 80 -16.62 -10.39 3.80
N VAL A 81 -15.67 -9.96 2.99
CA VAL A 81 -15.92 -9.68 1.56
C VAL A 81 -15.60 -10.92 0.73
N TRP A 82 -16.55 -11.34 -0.08
CA TRP A 82 -16.49 -12.48 -0.96
C TRP A 82 -16.50 -12.04 -2.41
N VAL A 83 -15.76 -12.76 -3.24
CA VAL A 83 -15.71 -12.53 -4.69
C VAL A 83 -16.37 -13.71 -5.39
N LYS A 84 -17.34 -13.41 -6.24
CA LYS A 84 -17.99 -14.40 -7.08
C LYS A 84 -17.18 -14.65 -8.33
N ILE A 85 -16.75 -15.87 -8.54
CA ILE A 85 -15.92 -16.33 -9.67
C ILE A 85 -16.65 -17.40 -10.50
N ARG A 86 -16.21 -17.55 -11.77
CA ARG A 86 -16.64 -18.65 -12.65
C ARG A 86 -15.70 -19.83 -12.48
N LEU A 87 -16.29 -21.00 -12.35
CA LEU A 87 -15.56 -22.27 -12.41
C LEU A 87 -15.58 -22.78 -13.84
N ASN A 88 -14.43 -23.20 -14.36
CA ASN A 88 -14.24 -23.63 -15.74
C ASN A 88 -15.28 -24.73 -16.12
N GLY A 89 -16.38 -24.31 -16.75
CA GLY A 89 -17.46 -25.20 -17.19
C GLY A 89 -18.49 -25.67 -16.12
N GLU A 90 -18.28 -25.32 -14.84
CA GLU A 90 -18.98 -25.94 -13.70
C GLU A 90 -19.82 -24.95 -12.86
N GLY A 91 -20.19 -23.79 -13.42
CA GLY A 91 -21.01 -22.83 -12.69
C GLY A 91 -20.22 -21.72 -12.02
N THR A 92 -20.60 -21.33 -10.81
CA THR A 92 -19.97 -20.24 -10.07
C THR A 92 -19.72 -20.63 -8.62
N GLY A 93 -18.69 -20.02 -8.00
CA GLY A 93 -18.41 -20.16 -6.58
C GLY A 93 -17.98 -18.85 -5.96
N PHE A 94 -17.73 -18.88 -4.66
CA PHE A 94 -17.34 -17.72 -3.86
C PHE A 94 -16.00 -17.98 -3.19
N VAL A 95 -15.11 -17.01 -3.26
CA VAL A 95 -13.81 -17.02 -2.61
C VAL A 95 -13.63 -15.73 -1.79
N ARG A 96 -12.93 -15.82 -0.66
CA ARG A 96 -12.62 -14.64 0.15
C ARG A 96 -11.67 -13.70 -0.60
N ASN A 97 -11.93 -12.40 -0.54
CA ASN A 97 -11.14 -11.42 -1.28
C ASN A 97 -9.72 -11.22 -0.71
N ASP A 98 -9.47 -11.57 0.54
CA ASP A 98 -8.14 -11.53 1.15
C ASP A 98 -7.20 -12.67 0.68
N LEU A 99 -7.73 -13.66 -0.04
CA LEU A 99 -6.98 -14.81 -0.58
C LEU A 99 -6.75 -14.73 -2.09
N ILE A 100 -7.25 -13.66 -2.74
CA ILE A 100 -7.11 -13.45 -4.18
C ILE A 100 -6.71 -12.02 -4.50
N ALA A 101 -6.04 -11.82 -5.64
CA ALA A 101 -5.78 -10.50 -6.19
C ALA A 101 -6.77 -10.16 -7.31
N MET A 102 -7.53 -9.09 -7.12
CA MET A 102 -8.44 -8.53 -8.11
C MET A 102 -7.81 -7.35 -8.87
N SER A 103 -7.05 -6.54 -8.16
CA SER A 103 -6.22 -5.47 -8.73
C SER A 103 -4.85 -5.57 -8.10
N ARG A 104 -3.81 -5.70 -8.92
CA ARG A 104 -2.47 -5.98 -8.43
C ARG A 104 -1.40 -5.20 -9.15
N GLU A 105 -0.33 -4.93 -8.43
CA GLU A 105 0.94 -4.49 -8.98
C GLU A 105 1.99 -5.56 -8.73
N GLU A 106 2.83 -5.84 -9.72
CA GLU A 106 3.87 -6.86 -9.65
C GLU A 106 5.26 -6.21 -9.64
N TYR A 107 6.10 -6.61 -8.68
CA TYR A 107 7.46 -6.12 -8.51
C TYR A 107 8.43 -7.30 -8.51
N ARG A 108 9.06 -7.56 -9.65
CA ARG A 108 10.02 -8.65 -9.80
C ARG A 108 11.34 -8.28 -9.15
N SER A 109 11.92 -9.22 -8.42
CA SER A 109 13.30 -9.13 -7.97
C SER A 109 14.24 -8.94 -9.18
N PRO A 110 15.32 -8.16 -9.07
CA PRO A 110 16.37 -8.08 -10.09
C PRO A 110 16.92 -9.46 -10.50
N ARG A 111 16.83 -10.47 -9.63
CA ARG A 111 17.16 -11.86 -9.92
C ARG A 111 16.07 -12.67 -10.60
N GLY A 112 14.90 -12.05 -10.87
CA GLY A 112 13.73 -12.69 -11.46
C GLY A 112 12.84 -13.46 -10.46
N ASN A 113 13.36 -13.86 -9.32
CA ASN A 113 12.66 -14.54 -8.22
C ASN A 113 13.20 -14.02 -6.88
N PRO A 114 12.36 -13.71 -5.87
CA PRO A 114 10.90 -13.83 -5.87
C PRO A 114 10.17 -12.70 -6.63
N LEU A 115 8.86 -12.87 -6.76
CA LEU A 115 7.91 -11.86 -7.22
C LEU A 115 7.17 -11.28 -6.00
N LEU A 116 7.11 -9.97 -5.89
CA LEU A 116 6.23 -9.29 -4.95
C LEU A 116 4.92 -8.90 -5.65
N ILE A 117 3.81 -9.14 -4.98
CA ILE A 117 2.48 -8.73 -5.43
C ILE A 117 1.89 -7.80 -4.39
N VAL A 118 1.58 -6.58 -4.80
CA VAL A 118 0.75 -5.65 -4.04
C VAL A 118 -0.68 -5.81 -4.52
N ASN A 119 -1.53 -6.35 -3.65
CA ASN A 119 -2.94 -6.56 -3.91
C ASN A 119 -3.77 -5.45 -3.27
N LEU A 120 -4.70 -4.86 -4.03
CA LEU A 120 -5.72 -3.96 -3.50
C LEU A 120 -6.91 -4.77 -3.01
N ARG A 121 -7.13 -4.79 -1.73
CA ARG A 121 -8.20 -5.51 -1.06
C ARG A 121 -9.29 -4.56 -0.58
N VAL A 122 -10.54 -4.85 -0.88
CA VAL A 122 -11.70 -4.12 -0.37
C VAL A 122 -12.11 -4.72 0.98
N THR A 123 -12.25 -3.90 2.00
CA THR A 123 -12.71 -4.31 3.33
C THR A 123 -14.24 -4.27 3.45
N ALA A 124 -14.78 -4.80 4.53
CA ALA A 124 -16.22 -4.87 4.76
C ALA A 124 -16.87 -3.48 4.96
N ASP A 125 -16.11 -2.50 5.46
CA ASP A 125 -16.57 -1.11 5.59
C ASP A 125 -16.43 -0.31 4.28
N GLY A 126 -15.87 -0.93 3.23
CA GLY A 126 -15.70 -0.33 1.92
C GLY A 126 -14.38 0.43 1.75
N SER A 127 -13.49 0.40 2.72
CA SER A 127 -12.13 0.92 2.54
C SER A 127 -11.30 0.03 1.62
N VAL A 128 -10.15 0.52 1.17
CA VAL A 128 -9.23 -0.24 0.32
C VAL A 128 -7.89 -0.33 1.03
N GLU A 129 -7.47 -1.55 1.30
CA GLU A 129 -6.17 -1.87 1.86
C GLU A 129 -5.24 -2.45 0.80
N ARG A 130 -3.94 -2.37 1.05
CA ARG A 130 -2.88 -2.83 0.15
C ARG A 130 -2.08 -3.92 0.83
N ASP A 131 -2.32 -5.16 0.44
CA ASP A 131 -1.63 -6.32 0.99
C ASP A 131 -0.38 -6.65 0.16
N LEU A 132 0.77 -6.84 0.83
CA LEU A 132 2.01 -7.27 0.19
C LEU A 132 2.19 -8.78 0.32
N TRP A 133 2.32 -9.44 -0.82
CA TRP A 133 2.59 -10.87 -0.92
C TRP A 133 3.95 -11.15 -1.55
N VAL A 134 4.65 -12.16 -1.04
CA VAL A 134 5.85 -12.74 -1.68
C VAL A 134 5.48 -14.05 -2.32
N VAL A 135 5.83 -14.21 -3.58
CA VAL A 135 5.62 -15.41 -4.38
C VAL A 135 6.97 -15.97 -4.82
N GLN A 136 7.22 -17.23 -4.52
CA GLN A 136 8.49 -17.91 -4.82
C GLN A 136 8.27 -19.17 -5.65
N ASP A 137 9.33 -19.60 -6.33
CA ASP A 137 9.44 -20.90 -7.00
C ASP A 137 8.28 -21.22 -7.93
N GLY A 138 7.84 -20.23 -8.72
CA GLY A 138 6.74 -20.44 -9.66
C GLY A 138 5.42 -20.79 -8.95
N TRP A 139 5.04 -20.03 -7.91
CA TRP A 139 3.82 -20.20 -7.11
C TRP A 139 3.83 -21.36 -6.10
N LYS A 140 4.93 -22.08 -5.94
CA LYS A 140 5.03 -23.17 -4.95
C LYS A 140 4.98 -22.67 -3.51
N SER A 141 5.40 -21.43 -3.28
CA SER A 141 5.33 -20.78 -1.98
C SER A 141 4.81 -19.35 -2.13
N THR A 142 3.79 -19.04 -1.34
CA THR A 142 3.23 -17.69 -1.22
C THR A 142 3.17 -17.31 0.26
N ARG A 143 3.40 -16.03 0.55
CA ARG A 143 3.38 -15.51 1.91
C ARG A 143 2.83 -14.09 1.93
N LEU A 144 1.82 -13.84 2.75
CA LEU A 144 1.38 -12.50 3.11
C LEU A 144 2.38 -11.89 4.10
N LEU A 145 2.89 -10.70 3.82
CA LEU A 145 3.79 -9.96 4.70
C LEU A 145 3.07 -8.95 5.58
N GLY A 146 1.96 -8.42 5.12
CA GLY A 146 1.15 -7.44 5.81
C GLY A 146 0.63 -6.36 4.90
N GLU A 147 0.02 -5.35 5.51
CA GLU A 147 -0.50 -4.18 4.84
C GLU A 147 0.62 -3.16 4.61
N ILE A 148 0.62 -2.56 3.43
CA ILE A 148 1.63 -1.56 3.04
C ILE A 148 0.96 -0.32 2.49
N ASP A 149 1.63 0.82 2.66
CA ASP A 149 1.22 2.09 2.05
C ASP A 149 2.33 2.66 1.17
N GLY A 150 2.57 2.09 0.05
CA GLY A 150 3.63 2.50 -0.86
C GLY A 150 4.04 1.38 -1.79
N ARG A 151 5.12 1.58 -2.49
CA ARG A 151 5.72 0.59 -3.39
C ARG A 151 6.92 -0.07 -2.73
N PRO A 152 7.07 -1.38 -2.81
CA PRO A 152 8.30 -2.02 -2.39
C PRO A 152 9.47 -1.59 -3.30
N ILE A 153 10.63 -1.35 -2.69
CA ILE A 153 11.84 -0.90 -3.37
C ILE A 153 12.88 -2.01 -3.23
N TRP A 154 13.18 -2.71 -4.31
CA TRP A 154 14.21 -3.73 -4.33
C TRP A 154 15.61 -3.13 -4.23
N ALA A 155 16.49 -3.79 -3.47
CA ALA A 155 17.93 -3.64 -3.62
C ALA A 155 18.38 -4.06 -5.02
N SER A 156 19.41 -3.43 -5.56
CA SER A 156 19.90 -3.68 -6.93
C SER A 156 20.29 -5.14 -7.18
N HIS A 157 20.76 -5.84 -6.15
CA HIS A 157 21.13 -7.25 -6.20
C HIS A 157 19.99 -8.22 -5.84
N GLY A 158 18.79 -7.71 -5.45
CA GLY A 158 17.58 -8.51 -5.25
C GLY A 158 17.59 -9.45 -4.03
N GLU A 159 18.45 -9.21 -3.03
CA GLU A 159 18.50 -10.02 -1.81
C GLU A 159 17.54 -9.55 -0.72
N TRP A 160 17.11 -8.32 -0.80
CA TRP A 160 16.19 -7.69 0.14
C TRP A 160 15.45 -6.53 -0.54
N PHE A 161 14.42 -6.04 0.11
CA PHE A 161 13.66 -4.86 -0.30
C PHE A 161 13.23 -4.04 0.92
N VAL A 162 12.88 -2.78 0.68
CA VAL A 162 12.33 -1.87 1.67
C VAL A 162 10.90 -1.53 1.28
N CYS A 163 10.01 -1.44 2.25
CA CYS A 163 8.68 -0.86 2.04
C CYS A 163 8.18 -0.12 3.28
N GLN A 164 7.18 0.72 3.06
CA GLN A 164 6.38 1.35 4.08
C GLN A 164 5.25 0.40 4.48
N VAL A 165 5.15 0.10 5.76
CA VAL A 165 4.19 -0.83 6.34
C VAL A 165 3.24 -0.05 7.23
N ASP A 166 1.94 -0.26 7.04
CA ASP A 166 0.95 0.19 8.00
C ASP A 166 0.94 -0.76 9.21
N THR A 167 1.04 -0.21 10.40
CA THR A 167 1.01 -1.00 11.65
C THR A 167 -0.39 -1.24 12.16
N ASN A 168 -1.42 -0.64 11.56
CA ASN A 168 -2.80 -0.60 12.06
C ASN A 168 -2.92 -0.05 13.49
N ARG A 169 -1.89 0.65 13.97
CA ARG A 169 -1.90 1.33 15.27
C ARG A 169 -2.35 2.76 15.09
N PRO A 170 -3.50 3.15 15.64
CA PRO A 170 -3.93 4.54 15.57
C PRO A 170 -2.89 5.44 16.24
N ILE A 171 -2.66 6.60 15.66
CA ILE A 171 -1.85 7.63 16.30
C ILE A 171 -2.60 8.26 17.46
N LYS A 172 -1.87 8.94 18.34
CA LYS A 172 -2.46 9.55 19.54
C LYS A 172 -3.33 10.78 19.28
N ASP A 173 -3.25 11.35 18.08
CA ASP A 173 -4.07 12.49 17.69
C ASP A 173 -5.47 12.03 17.25
N PRO A 174 -6.52 12.26 18.06
CA PRO A 174 -7.87 11.81 17.74
C PRO A 174 -8.52 12.63 16.61
N THR A 175 -7.89 13.69 16.15
CA THR A 175 -8.42 14.56 15.08
C THR A 175 -8.03 14.08 13.69
N VAL A 176 -7.10 13.12 13.62
CA VAL A 176 -6.58 12.56 12.36
C VAL A 176 -6.83 11.05 12.35
N ASP A 177 -7.64 10.60 11.41
CA ASP A 177 -7.83 9.16 11.16
C ASP A 177 -6.62 8.62 10.37
N ARG A 178 -5.53 8.38 11.10
CA ARG A 178 -4.25 7.92 10.56
C ARG A 178 -3.65 6.86 11.47
N THR A 179 -3.00 5.90 10.88
CA THR A 179 -2.23 4.86 11.56
C THR A 179 -0.74 5.19 11.55
N LEU A 180 -0.01 4.54 12.47
CA LEU A 180 1.44 4.67 12.55
C LEU A 180 2.09 3.84 11.44
N GLU A 181 2.84 4.48 10.58
CA GLU A 181 3.55 3.86 9.47
C GLU A 181 5.04 3.66 9.80
N GLN A 182 5.57 2.55 9.36
CA GLN A 182 6.96 2.14 9.58
C GLN A 182 7.65 1.80 8.27
N ILE A 183 8.93 2.07 8.22
CA ILE A 183 9.79 1.68 7.11
C ILE A 183 10.54 0.44 7.54
N GLU A 184 10.35 -0.65 6.80
CA GLU A 184 10.93 -1.94 7.11
C GLU A 184 11.73 -2.49 5.93
N LYS A 185 12.82 -3.18 6.25
CA LYS A 185 13.60 -3.98 5.33
C LYS A 185 13.25 -5.45 5.49
N PHE A 186 12.97 -6.12 4.40
CA PHE A 186 12.65 -7.53 4.33
C PHE A 186 13.71 -8.28 3.55
N SER A 187 14.03 -9.52 3.98
CA SER A 187 14.72 -10.45 3.10
C SER A 187 13.88 -10.72 1.84
N ALA A 188 14.52 -11.14 0.75
CA ALA A 188 13.82 -11.40 -0.51
C ALA A 188 12.68 -12.40 -0.36
N ASP A 189 12.81 -13.39 0.52
CA ASP A 189 11.78 -14.39 0.81
C ASP A 189 10.73 -13.95 1.85
N GLY A 190 10.85 -12.72 2.37
CA GLY A 190 9.95 -12.15 3.38
C GLY A 190 10.01 -12.81 4.76
N ARG A 191 11.03 -13.65 5.04
CA ARG A 191 11.12 -14.38 6.32
C ARG A 191 11.70 -13.55 7.44
N THR A 192 12.59 -12.64 7.11
CA THR A 192 13.20 -11.73 8.09
C THR A 192 12.77 -10.31 7.78
N ARG A 193 12.51 -9.54 8.81
CA ARG A 193 12.20 -8.12 8.73
C ARG A 193 12.96 -7.34 9.77
N THR A 194 13.38 -6.14 9.41
CA THR A 194 14.11 -5.20 10.26
C THR A 194 13.39 -3.85 10.20
N LEU A 195 12.98 -3.34 11.35
CA LEU A 195 12.47 -1.99 11.47
C LEU A 195 13.63 -1.02 11.23
N LEU A 196 13.49 -0.13 10.26
CA LEU A 196 14.48 0.92 9.99
C LEU A 196 14.09 2.22 10.69
N ALA A 197 12.82 2.61 10.58
CA ALA A 197 12.32 3.86 11.17
C ALA A 197 10.79 3.91 11.21
N THR A 198 10.25 4.86 11.95
CA THR A 198 8.88 5.36 11.79
C THR A 198 8.92 6.51 10.78
N GLY A 199 8.06 6.45 9.76
CA GLY A 199 7.98 7.46 8.71
C GLY A 199 7.39 6.90 7.43
N THR A 200 7.35 7.75 6.39
CA THR A 200 6.66 7.50 5.12
C THR A 200 7.56 7.81 3.93
N TYR A 201 7.17 7.32 2.75
CA TYR A 201 7.84 7.61 1.47
C TYR A 201 9.33 7.30 1.45
N PRO A 202 9.71 6.04 1.70
CA PRO A 202 11.12 5.64 1.74
C PRO A 202 11.77 5.81 0.37
N VAL A 203 13.02 6.26 0.38
CA VAL A 203 13.89 6.37 -0.78
C VAL A 203 15.22 5.72 -0.44
N LEU A 204 15.58 4.68 -1.17
CA LEU A 204 16.77 3.88 -0.91
C LEU A 204 18.00 4.48 -1.58
N HIS A 205 19.09 4.64 -0.83
CA HIS A 205 20.41 4.99 -1.35
C HIS A 205 21.41 3.89 -1.00
N GLU A 206 21.46 2.84 -1.82
CA GLU A 206 22.26 1.65 -1.55
C GLU A 206 23.77 1.92 -1.37
N ALA A 207 24.34 2.79 -2.21
CA ALA A 207 25.76 3.10 -2.17
C ALA A 207 26.23 3.70 -0.83
N ARG A 208 25.32 4.32 -0.07
CA ARG A 208 25.58 4.84 1.28
C ARG A 208 25.12 3.88 2.38
N GLY A 209 24.34 2.85 2.04
CA GLY A 209 23.71 1.99 3.01
C GLY A 209 22.61 2.71 3.82
N GLU A 210 21.94 3.67 3.22
CA GLU A 210 21.00 4.58 3.88
C GLU A 210 19.61 4.53 3.22
N VAL A 211 18.56 4.78 4.03
CA VAL A 211 17.20 5.06 3.58
C VAL A 211 16.79 6.46 4.03
N TYR A 212 16.29 7.27 3.10
CA TYR A 212 15.74 8.59 3.33
C TYR A 212 14.23 8.52 3.35
N PHE A 213 13.57 9.30 4.21
CA PHE A 213 12.12 9.23 4.37
C PHE A 213 11.57 10.50 5.01
N TYR A 214 10.30 10.73 4.82
CA TYR A 214 9.59 11.77 5.56
C TYR A 214 9.18 11.26 6.94
N ARG A 215 9.27 12.12 7.94
CA ARG A 215 8.90 11.83 9.32
C ARG A 215 8.26 13.04 9.97
N ASP A 216 7.15 12.82 10.64
CA ASP A 216 6.41 13.77 11.46
C ASP A 216 5.97 13.17 12.80
N LEU A 217 6.16 11.87 12.98
CA LEU A 217 5.83 11.12 14.19
C LEU A 217 7.03 10.30 14.66
N ASP A 218 7.11 10.06 15.96
CA ASP A 218 8.06 9.10 16.53
C ASP A 218 7.49 7.66 16.55
N GLY A 219 8.28 6.70 17.06
CA GLY A 219 7.84 5.29 17.16
C GLY A 219 6.71 5.04 18.17
N LYS A 220 6.30 6.05 18.93
CA LYS A 220 5.16 6.01 19.86
C LYS A 220 3.92 6.71 19.29
N GLY A 221 4.04 7.35 18.13
CA GLY A 221 2.99 8.16 17.53
C GLY A 221 2.90 9.57 18.09
N ASP A 222 3.94 10.04 18.80
CA ASP A 222 4.04 11.42 19.25
C ASP A 222 4.62 12.30 18.14
N ALA A 223 4.10 13.54 18.01
CA ALA A 223 4.56 14.47 16.99
C ALA A 223 6.04 14.84 17.17
N VAL A 224 6.78 14.86 16.06
CA VAL A 224 8.16 15.36 15.97
C VAL A 224 8.25 16.46 14.90
N PRO A 225 9.31 17.31 14.90
CA PRO A 225 9.48 18.26 13.82
C PRO A 225 9.45 17.59 12.45
N PRO A 226 8.50 17.93 11.57
CA PRO A 226 8.32 17.26 10.28
C PRO A 226 9.47 17.58 9.33
N GLY A 227 9.89 16.59 8.54
CA GLY A 227 10.96 16.78 7.58
C GLY A 227 11.49 15.52 6.95
N LEU A 228 12.59 15.69 6.24
CA LEU A 228 13.38 14.59 5.68
C LEU A 228 14.34 14.07 6.75
N PHE A 229 14.30 12.78 6.96
CA PHE A 229 15.20 12.06 7.85
C PHE A 229 15.96 10.98 7.08
N VAL A 230 16.99 10.46 7.69
CA VAL A 230 17.78 9.34 7.18
C VAL A 230 18.09 8.37 8.30
N ALA A 231 18.14 7.09 7.97
CA ALA A 231 18.65 6.03 8.84
C ALA A 231 19.50 5.06 8.02
N ASN A 232 20.38 4.34 8.69
CA ASN A 232 21.12 3.23 8.10
C ASN A 232 20.17 2.05 7.81
N LEU A 233 20.57 1.15 6.89
CA LEU A 233 19.80 -0.05 6.53
C LEU A 233 19.76 -1.14 7.63
N ASP A 234 20.27 -0.85 8.80
CA ASP A 234 20.11 -1.65 10.04
C ASP A 234 19.22 -0.94 11.08
N GLY A 235 18.66 0.24 10.74
CA GLY A 235 17.85 1.07 11.63
C GLY A 235 18.64 1.99 12.55
N SER A 236 19.97 1.93 12.53
CA SER A 236 20.82 2.82 13.33
C SER A 236 20.94 4.22 12.73
N ASN A 237 21.56 5.14 13.49
CA ASN A 237 21.93 6.50 13.03
C ASN A 237 20.76 7.33 12.47
N LEU A 238 19.58 7.19 13.09
CA LEU A 238 18.42 8.00 12.73
C LEU A 238 18.69 9.49 13.04
N ARG A 239 18.64 10.33 12.01
CA ARG A 239 18.91 11.77 12.14
C ARG A 239 18.10 12.59 11.13
N PRO A 240 17.79 13.85 11.44
CA PRO A 240 17.21 14.76 10.47
C PRO A 240 18.24 15.13 9.39
N VAL A 241 17.77 15.24 8.16
CA VAL A 241 18.51 15.77 7.01
C VAL A 241 18.05 17.21 6.72
N TYR A 242 16.73 17.41 6.66
CA TYR A 242 16.13 18.70 6.43
C TYR A 242 14.79 18.82 7.13
N LEU A 243 14.65 19.79 8.03
CA LEU A 243 13.37 20.05 8.70
C LEU A 243 12.57 21.06 7.87
N LEU A 244 11.29 20.78 7.70
CA LEU A 244 10.40 21.68 6.99
C LEU A 244 10.23 23.00 7.75
N PRO A 245 10.30 24.15 7.07
CA PRO A 245 9.95 25.44 7.66
C PRO A 245 8.52 25.46 8.21
N GLU A 246 8.28 26.29 9.25
CA GLU A 246 6.98 26.43 9.93
C GLU A 246 5.79 26.57 8.95
N ARG A 247 5.96 27.38 7.90
CA ARG A 247 4.93 27.62 6.90
C ARG A 247 4.44 26.36 6.15
N TYR A 248 5.18 25.26 6.22
CA TYR A 248 4.82 23.98 5.61
C TYR A 248 4.48 22.91 6.66
N LYS A 249 4.47 23.33 7.94
CA LYS A 249 4.21 22.44 9.07
C LYS A 249 2.75 22.48 9.46
N PHE A 250 1.85 21.99 8.86
CA PHE A 250 0.45 22.01 9.25
C PHE A 250 -0.30 23.30 8.90
N TRP A 251 -1.27 23.12 8.13
CA TRP A 251 -2.27 24.12 7.90
C TRP A 251 -3.63 23.58 8.35
N LYS A 252 -4.38 24.41 9.07
CA LYS A 252 -5.73 24.11 9.51
C LYS A 252 -6.66 25.15 8.89
N GLU A 253 -7.57 24.73 8.04
CA GLU A 253 -8.70 25.51 7.64
C GLU A 253 -9.97 24.77 8.03
N ASP A 254 -10.85 25.44 8.79
CA ASP A 254 -12.19 24.96 9.15
C ASP A 254 -12.28 23.54 9.77
N GLY A 255 -11.26 23.11 10.49
CA GLY A 255 -11.27 21.84 11.22
C GLY A 255 -10.62 20.67 10.50
N ASP A 256 -10.28 20.79 9.23
CA ASP A 256 -9.61 19.73 8.49
C ASP A 256 -8.09 19.94 8.45
N PHE A 257 -7.36 18.87 8.70
CA PHE A 257 -5.91 18.86 8.61
C PHE A 257 -5.48 18.21 7.30
N PHE A 258 -4.73 18.92 6.48
CA PHE A 258 -4.06 18.34 5.34
C PHE A 258 -2.57 18.61 5.41
N VAL A 259 -1.78 17.61 5.82
CA VAL A 259 -0.37 17.54 5.47
C VAL A 259 -0.23 16.42 4.47
N GLN A 260 -0.13 16.77 3.22
CA GLN A 260 0.36 15.84 2.24
C GLN A 260 1.78 16.26 1.87
N VAL A 261 2.77 15.49 2.34
CA VAL A 261 4.02 15.33 1.62
C VAL A 261 3.80 14.16 0.66
N PRO A 262 3.40 14.43 -0.57
CA PRO A 262 2.88 13.39 -1.44
C PRO A 262 3.92 12.42 -1.98
N SER A 263 5.19 12.77 -1.90
CA SER A 263 6.29 11.86 -2.29
C SER A 263 7.67 12.45 -2.03
N SER A 264 8.65 11.59 -1.84
CA SER A 264 10.08 11.92 -1.96
C SER A 264 10.63 11.21 -3.20
N VAL A 265 11.44 11.90 -3.97
CA VAL A 265 12.10 11.32 -5.14
C VAL A 265 13.60 11.54 -5.01
N LEU A 266 14.36 10.44 -5.00
CA LEU A 266 15.81 10.48 -5.02
C LEU A 266 16.32 10.59 -6.44
N HIS A 267 17.08 11.62 -6.72
CA HIS A 267 17.88 11.75 -7.93
C HIS A 267 19.29 11.23 -7.66
N ALA A 268 19.47 9.92 -7.76
CA ALA A 268 20.73 9.24 -7.41
C ALA A 268 21.95 9.82 -8.15
N ALA A 269 21.77 10.21 -9.42
CA ALA A 269 22.84 10.79 -10.24
C ALA A 269 23.31 12.18 -9.78
N SER A 270 22.54 12.88 -8.96
CA SER A 270 22.81 14.25 -8.52
C SER A 270 22.92 14.41 -7.01
N ASN A 271 22.84 13.33 -6.24
CA ASN A 271 22.81 13.36 -4.77
C ASN A 271 21.77 14.34 -4.19
N ARG A 272 20.58 14.38 -4.79
CA ARG A 272 19.49 15.28 -4.41
C ARG A 272 18.23 14.50 -4.06
N ILE A 273 17.45 15.04 -3.13
CA ILE A 273 16.11 14.55 -2.82
C ILE A 273 15.13 15.68 -3.05
N GLU A 274 14.05 15.39 -3.75
CA GLU A 274 12.91 16.29 -3.90
C GLU A 274 11.82 15.88 -2.92
N LEU A 275 11.37 16.84 -2.12
CA LEU A 275 10.19 16.74 -1.27
C LEU A 275 9.08 17.55 -1.91
N TYR A 276 7.90 16.97 -1.95
CA TYR A 276 6.70 17.66 -2.43
C TYR A 276 5.81 17.99 -1.24
N ALA A 277 5.44 19.22 -1.11
CA ALA A 277 4.55 19.74 -0.07
C ALA A 277 3.47 20.63 -0.70
N PHE A 278 2.44 20.97 0.08
CA PHE A 278 1.44 21.94 -0.34
C PHE A 278 1.52 23.20 0.53
N GLU A 279 1.46 24.36 -0.11
CA GLU A 279 1.22 25.63 0.58
C GLU A 279 -0.27 25.72 0.98
N PRO A 280 -0.61 26.57 1.97
CA PRO A 280 -1.99 27.01 2.16
C PRO A 280 -2.59 27.44 0.81
N HIS A 281 -3.82 27.06 0.54
CA HIS A 281 -4.52 27.25 -0.74
C HIS A 281 -4.20 26.25 -1.86
N GLY A 282 -3.50 25.14 -1.55
CA GLY A 282 -3.37 24.00 -2.45
C GLY A 282 -2.26 24.12 -3.50
N THR A 283 -1.43 25.15 -3.46
CA THR A 283 -0.30 25.26 -4.37
C THR A 283 0.74 24.20 -4.03
N ARG A 284 1.04 23.33 -4.98
CA ARG A 284 2.10 22.33 -4.82
C ARG A 284 3.46 23.02 -4.87
N VAL A 285 4.33 22.67 -3.94
CA VAL A 285 5.72 23.11 -3.92
C VAL A 285 6.66 21.93 -3.95
N ARG A 286 7.76 22.09 -4.65
CA ARG A 286 8.85 21.14 -4.70
C ARG A 286 10.06 21.76 -4.00
N ILE A 287 10.55 21.09 -2.96
CA ILE A 287 11.71 21.46 -2.18
C ILE A 287 12.83 20.48 -2.54
N THR A 288 13.91 20.99 -3.09
CA THR A 288 15.09 20.18 -3.43
C THR A 288 16.17 20.40 -2.38
N VAL A 289 16.66 19.32 -1.81
CA VAL A 289 17.74 19.32 -0.81
C VAL A 289 18.88 18.38 -1.23
N SER A 290 20.10 18.66 -0.80
CA SER A 290 21.20 17.71 -0.93
C SER A 290 21.05 16.57 0.09
N LEU A 291 21.78 15.48 -0.09
CA LEU A 291 21.80 14.38 0.88
C LEU A 291 22.44 14.80 2.23
N GLU A 292 23.18 15.87 2.26
CA GLU A 292 23.76 16.50 3.46
C GLU A 292 22.81 17.49 4.13
N GLY A 293 21.61 17.71 3.58
CA GLY A 293 20.59 18.59 4.15
C GLY A 293 20.67 20.05 3.74
N GLN A 294 21.49 20.39 2.75
CA GLN A 294 21.53 21.73 2.24
C GLN A 294 20.31 22.00 1.37
N PHE A 295 19.58 23.07 1.66
CA PHE A 295 18.53 23.57 0.78
C PHE A 295 19.14 24.03 -0.54
N LEU A 296 18.63 23.54 -1.65
CA LEU A 296 19.12 23.87 -2.99
C LEU A 296 18.13 24.74 -3.75
N GLU A 297 16.86 24.36 -3.76
CA GLU A 297 15.86 25.02 -4.57
C GLU A 297 14.44 24.84 -4.00
N LEU A 298 13.58 25.83 -4.25
CA LEU A 298 12.14 25.74 -4.08
C LEU A 298 11.46 26.16 -5.38
N ARG A 299 10.61 25.29 -5.92
CA ARG A 299 9.74 25.61 -7.07
C ARG A 299 8.28 25.50 -6.66
N ARG A 300 7.44 26.34 -7.23
CA ARG A 300 5.98 26.25 -7.18
C ARG A 300 5.51 25.71 -8.53
N ASP A 301 4.75 24.61 -8.47
CA ASP A 301 4.21 23.96 -9.67
C ASP A 301 2.81 24.50 -9.98
#